data_57d7a42dc973e15544ba344866a1267c
#
_entry.id   57d7a42dc973e15544ba344866a1267c
#
_cell.length_a   1.000
_cell.length_b   1.000
_cell.length_c   1.000
_cell.angle_alpha   90.00
_cell.angle_beta   90.00
_cell.angle_gamma   90.00
#
_symmetry.space_group_name_H-M   'P 1'
#
loop_
_entity.id
_entity.type
_entity.pdbx_description
1 polymer ?
#
loop_
_entity_poly.entity_id
_entity_poly.type
_entity_poly.pdbx_seq_one_letter_code
_entity_poly.pdbx_strand_id
1 'polypeptide(L)'
;MTVPDRTVSSGLYQRVCLSETQLEFPGLPYSVSVLKPGFCLPQSDGTFRADGTITLLTGPRTVLVDTGGPWDRDFLLQSLGDRGMGPGDINVVVGTHGHSDHVGNLNLFPSALMIVGHDVSEGDRYRPNRLAEGHAFIIDEHVSVHPSPGHTGQDVSVQVRGTSAGTVLIAGDLFESSSDDNTWRNLSLNPAVQEVSRQNALQAANIIIPGHGLPFRVVRN
;
A
#
# COMPACT_ATOMS: atom_id res chain seq x y z
N MET A 1 17.90 -17.01 -14.37
CA MET A 1 18.93 -16.25 -13.65
C MET A 1 18.33 -15.94 -12.29
N THR A 2 18.91 -16.47 -11.23
CA THR A 2 18.47 -16.19 -9.86
C THR A 2 18.77 -14.73 -9.55
N VAL A 3 17.71 -13.93 -9.27
CA VAL A 3 17.87 -12.57 -8.74
C VAL A 3 18.64 -12.69 -7.42
N PRO A 4 19.76 -12.00 -7.23
CA PRO A 4 20.47 -12.06 -5.96
C PRO A 4 19.56 -11.53 -4.85
N ASP A 5 19.52 -12.26 -3.75
CA ASP A 5 18.83 -11.89 -2.51
C ASP A 5 19.41 -10.54 -2.03
N ARG A 6 18.72 -9.43 -2.36
CA ARG A 6 19.14 -8.10 -1.95
C ARG A 6 18.60 -7.82 -0.55
N THR A 7 19.40 -8.20 0.44
CA THR A 7 19.15 -7.84 1.83
C THR A 7 19.69 -6.44 2.09
N VAL A 8 18.83 -5.51 2.48
CA VAL A 8 19.22 -4.17 2.92
C VAL A 8 19.12 -4.11 4.44
N SER A 9 20.21 -3.77 5.11
CA SER A 9 20.26 -3.65 6.57
C SER A 9 20.35 -2.19 7.00
N SER A 10 19.42 -1.75 7.84
CA SER A 10 19.48 -0.48 8.56
C SER A 10 19.53 -0.77 10.07
N GLY A 11 20.72 -1.01 10.62
CA GLY A 11 20.93 -1.19 12.05
C GLY A 11 20.07 -2.30 12.70
N LEU A 12 18.85 -1.99 13.13
CA LEU A 12 17.95 -2.90 13.86
C LEU A 12 17.10 -3.79 12.95
N TYR A 13 16.97 -3.47 11.67
CA TYR A 13 16.06 -4.16 10.74
C TYR A 13 16.76 -4.50 9.43
N GLN A 14 16.43 -5.68 8.92
CA GLN A 14 16.77 -6.09 7.54
C GLN A 14 15.49 -6.19 6.72
N ARG A 15 15.56 -5.76 5.47
CA ARG A 15 14.51 -5.90 4.46
C ARG A 15 14.89 -7.02 3.50
N VAL A 16 14.12 -8.10 3.49
CA VAL A 16 14.33 -9.25 2.60
C VAL A 16 13.24 -9.22 1.54
N CYS A 17 13.61 -8.92 0.29
CA CYS A 17 12.68 -8.87 -0.83
C CYS A 17 12.06 -10.25 -1.05
N LEU A 18 10.74 -10.30 -1.25
CA LEU A 18 10.03 -11.52 -1.60
C LEU A 18 10.06 -11.73 -3.13
N SER A 19 9.82 -12.96 -3.57
CA SER A 19 9.77 -13.27 -5.00
C SER A 19 8.41 -12.90 -5.62
N GLU A 20 8.35 -12.84 -6.95
CA GLU A 20 7.11 -12.63 -7.71
C GLU A 20 6.05 -13.72 -7.48
N THR A 21 6.43 -14.88 -6.93
CA THR A 21 5.51 -15.95 -6.56
C THR A 21 4.97 -15.82 -5.13
N GLN A 22 5.42 -14.83 -4.36
CA GLN A 22 5.04 -14.59 -2.97
C GLN A 22 4.21 -13.31 -2.83
N LEU A 23 3.09 -13.27 -3.57
CA LEU A 23 2.18 -12.13 -3.62
C LEU A 23 0.89 -12.34 -2.82
N GLU A 24 0.75 -13.53 -2.19
CA GLU A 24 -0.43 -13.92 -1.41
C GLU A 24 -0.04 -14.15 0.05
N PHE A 25 -0.79 -13.53 0.95
CA PHE A 25 -0.63 -13.67 2.40
C PHE A 25 -1.97 -14.14 3.00
N PRO A 26 -2.23 -15.46 2.97
CA PRO A 26 -3.48 -16.00 3.49
C PRO A 26 -3.61 -15.77 4.99
N GLY A 27 -4.84 -15.66 5.49
CA GLY A 27 -5.10 -15.47 6.91
C GLY A 27 -6.58 -15.60 7.26
N LEU A 28 -6.87 -15.45 8.52
CA LEU A 28 -8.22 -15.41 9.08
C LEU A 28 -8.33 -14.26 10.06
N PRO A 29 -9.33 -13.38 9.90
CA PRO A 29 -10.39 -13.43 8.90
C PRO A 29 -10.03 -12.80 7.54
N TYR A 30 -8.81 -12.23 7.38
CA TYR A 30 -8.39 -11.57 6.15
C TYR A 30 -7.22 -12.27 5.48
N SER A 31 -7.32 -12.37 4.14
CA SER A 31 -6.18 -12.65 3.26
C SER A 31 -5.80 -11.38 2.50
N VAL A 32 -4.50 -11.22 2.19
CA VAL A 32 -3.97 -10.07 1.45
C VAL A 32 -3.35 -10.58 0.15
N SER A 33 -3.77 -10.02 -0.98
CA SER A 33 -3.32 -10.37 -2.33
C SER A 33 -2.75 -9.14 -3.04
N VAL A 34 -1.49 -9.17 -3.43
CA VAL A 34 -0.93 -8.14 -4.31
C VAL A 34 -1.35 -8.48 -5.74
N LEU A 35 -2.30 -7.71 -6.28
CA LEU A 35 -2.83 -7.93 -7.64
C LEU A 35 -1.79 -7.56 -8.70
N LYS A 36 -1.06 -6.47 -8.45
CA LYS A 36 -0.01 -5.95 -9.31
C LYS A 36 1.06 -5.27 -8.46
N PRO A 37 2.30 -5.75 -8.44
CA PRO A 37 3.42 -4.95 -7.91
C PRO A 37 3.65 -3.72 -8.81
N GLY A 38 3.87 -2.58 -8.18
CA GLY A 38 4.22 -1.35 -8.88
C GLY A 38 5.68 -1.30 -9.33
N PHE A 39 6.05 -0.21 -9.97
CA PHE A 39 7.43 0.10 -10.32
C PHE A 39 7.67 1.62 -10.37
N CYS A 40 8.89 2.06 -10.09
CA CYS A 40 9.34 3.44 -10.31
C CYS A 40 10.73 3.39 -10.95
N LEU A 41 10.84 3.82 -12.21
CA LEU A 41 12.03 3.67 -13.05
C LEU A 41 12.49 5.02 -13.56
N PRO A 42 13.69 5.51 -13.16
CA PRO A 42 14.26 6.73 -13.72
C PRO A 42 14.57 6.55 -15.20
N GLN A 43 14.36 7.61 -15.98
CA GLN A 43 14.62 7.67 -17.41
C GLN A 43 15.85 8.55 -17.69
N SER A 44 16.47 8.37 -18.85
CA SER A 44 17.67 9.12 -19.27
C SER A 44 17.42 10.60 -19.48
N ASP A 45 16.17 11.02 -19.66
CA ASP A 45 15.75 12.42 -19.83
C ASP A 45 15.43 13.12 -18.49
N GLY A 46 15.64 12.44 -17.35
CA GLY A 46 15.37 12.95 -16.02
C GLY A 46 13.93 12.79 -15.55
N THR A 47 13.06 12.18 -16.37
CA THR A 47 11.70 11.78 -15.95
C THR A 47 11.70 10.44 -15.23
N PHE A 48 10.56 10.08 -14.65
CA PHE A 48 10.31 8.75 -14.09
C PHE A 48 9.12 8.11 -14.79
N ARG A 49 9.21 6.81 -15.04
CA ARG A 49 8.04 5.98 -15.29
C ARG A 49 7.67 5.30 -13.99
N ALA A 50 6.46 5.54 -13.53
CA ALA A 50 5.95 4.97 -12.29
C ALA A 50 4.56 4.37 -12.48
N ASP A 51 4.27 3.37 -11.66
CA ASP A 51 2.97 2.71 -11.61
C ASP A 51 2.79 2.09 -10.22
N GLY A 52 1.68 2.42 -9.55
CA GLY A 52 1.44 2.05 -8.17
C GLY A 52 1.11 0.57 -7.97
N THR A 53 1.48 0.03 -6.83
CA THR A 53 1.09 -1.32 -6.39
C THR A 53 -0.41 -1.35 -6.08
N ILE A 54 -1.12 -2.38 -6.56
CA ILE A 54 -2.54 -2.60 -6.28
C ILE A 54 -2.67 -3.81 -5.36
N THR A 55 -3.34 -3.64 -4.22
CA THR A 55 -3.51 -4.72 -3.23
C THR A 55 -4.97 -4.92 -2.86
N LEU A 56 -5.40 -6.17 -2.79
CA LEU A 56 -6.75 -6.58 -2.41
C LEU A 56 -6.74 -7.33 -1.08
N LEU A 57 -7.63 -6.96 -0.18
CA LEU A 57 -7.92 -7.69 1.05
C LEU A 57 -9.27 -8.37 0.91
N THR A 58 -9.31 -9.67 1.17
CA THR A 58 -10.56 -10.46 1.19
C THR A 58 -10.81 -11.01 2.59
N GLY A 59 -12.03 -10.78 3.09
CA GLY A 59 -12.44 -11.15 4.44
C GLY A 59 -13.86 -10.67 4.74
N PRO A 60 -14.18 -10.33 6.00
CA PRO A 60 -15.48 -9.77 6.37
C PRO A 60 -15.87 -8.52 5.58
N ARG A 61 -14.87 -7.75 5.15
CA ARG A 61 -14.99 -6.68 4.17
C ARG A 61 -14.00 -6.89 3.04
N THR A 62 -14.38 -6.52 1.83
CA THR A 62 -13.45 -6.47 0.70
C THR A 62 -12.84 -5.08 0.62
N VAL A 63 -11.53 -4.98 0.79
CA VAL A 63 -10.81 -3.69 0.81
C VAL A 63 -9.81 -3.67 -0.35
N LEU A 64 -9.90 -2.66 -1.20
CA LEU A 64 -8.92 -2.41 -2.25
C LEU A 64 -8.00 -1.27 -1.78
N VAL A 65 -6.70 -1.50 -1.80
CA VAL A 65 -5.68 -0.50 -1.46
C VAL A 65 -4.93 -0.12 -2.72
N ASP A 66 -5.04 1.14 -3.08
CA ASP A 66 -4.67 1.75 -4.34
C ASP A 66 -5.37 1.14 -5.57
N THR A 67 -5.47 1.89 -6.62
CA THR A 67 -6.25 1.54 -7.82
C THR A 67 -5.43 1.60 -9.10
N GLY A 68 -4.11 1.74 -8.97
CA GLY A 68 -3.21 1.93 -10.11
C GLY A 68 -3.40 3.24 -10.84
N GLY A 69 -2.70 3.41 -11.94
CA GLY A 69 -2.85 4.55 -12.83
C GLY A 69 -4.12 4.46 -13.70
N PRO A 70 -4.53 5.55 -14.38
CA PRO A 70 -5.71 5.53 -15.27
C PRO A 70 -5.63 4.48 -16.38
N TRP A 71 -4.44 4.06 -16.75
CA TRP A 71 -4.17 3.01 -17.74
C TRP A 71 -4.40 1.59 -17.21
N ASP A 72 -4.53 1.39 -15.89
CA ASP A 72 -4.74 0.09 -15.25
C ASP A 72 -6.19 -0.35 -15.14
N ARG A 73 -7.12 0.45 -15.65
CA ARG A 73 -8.55 0.18 -15.56
C ARG A 73 -8.93 -1.24 -15.96
N ASP A 74 -8.51 -1.65 -17.14
CA ASP A 74 -8.90 -2.95 -17.70
C ASP A 74 -8.22 -4.11 -16.96
N PHE A 75 -6.95 -3.94 -16.56
CA PHE A 75 -6.25 -4.88 -15.69
C PHE A 75 -6.99 -5.07 -14.36
N LEU A 76 -7.38 -3.97 -13.70
CA LEU A 76 -8.05 -4.03 -12.40
C LEU A 76 -9.40 -4.73 -12.50
N LEU A 77 -10.21 -4.41 -13.51
CA LEU A 77 -11.50 -5.08 -13.76
C LEU A 77 -11.32 -6.58 -14.06
N GLN A 78 -10.33 -6.94 -14.88
CA GLN A 78 -10.01 -8.34 -15.18
C GLN A 78 -9.56 -9.08 -13.91
N SER A 79 -8.66 -8.50 -13.12
CA SER A 79 -8.13 -9.10 -11.89
C SER A 79 -9.20 -9.37 -10.83
N LEU A 80 -10.20 -8.49 -10.72
CA LEU A 80 -11.38 -8.71 -9.88
C LEU A 80 -12.27 -9.82 -10.47
N GLY A 81 -12.53 -9.78 -11.79
CA GLY A 81 -13.33 -10.79 -12.49
C GLY A 81 -12.77 -12.20 -12.38
N ASP A 82 -11.46 -12.37 -12.47
CA ASP A 82 -10.76 -13.66 -12.29
C ASP A 82 -10.96 -14.26 -10.88
N ARG A 83 -11.32 -13.40 -9.92
CA ARG A 83 -11.66 -13.76 -8.54
C ARG A 83 -13.17 -13.86 -8.29
N GLY A 84 -13.97 -13.79 -9.36
CA GLY A 84 -15.44 -13.83 -9.28
C GLY A 84 -16.07 -12.59 -8.66
N MET A 85 -15.35 -11.45 -8.68
CA MET A 85 -15.79 -10.18 -8.10
C MET A 85 -15.96 -9.10 -9.17
N GLY A 86 -16.84 -8.14 -8.87
CA GLY A 86 -16.96 -6.90 -9.63
C GLY A 86 -16.69 -5.68 -8.76
N PRO A 87 -16.66 -4.48 -9.34
CA PRO A 87 -16.45 -3.24 -8.58
C PRO A 87 -17.46 -3.03 -7.44
N GLY A 88 -18.70 -3.54 -7.59
CA GLY A 88 -19.74 -3.45 -6.57
C GLY A 88 -19.48 -4.32 -5.31
N ASP A 89 -18.56 -5.28 -5.39
CA ASP A 89 -18.20 -6.15 -4.26
C ASP A 89 -17.11 -5.52 -3.37
N ILE A 90 -16.51 -4.40 -3.80
CA ILE A 90 -15.53 -3.67 -3.01
C ILE A 90 -16.24 -2.78 -1.99
N ASN A 91 -16.03 -3.08 -0.72
CA ASN A 91 -16.69 -2.34 0.37
C ASN A 91 -15.92 -1.05 0.74
N VAL A 92 -14.59 -1.09 0.65
CA VAL A 92 -13.72 0.02 1.02
C VAL A 92 -12.62 0.16 -0.03
N VAL A 93 -12.35 1.38 -0.46
CA VAL A 93 -11.17 1.72 -1.26
C VAL A 93 -10.29 2.65 -0.45
N VAL A 94 -9.01 2.32 -0.32
CA VAL A 94 -8.01 3.18 0.31
C VAL A 94 -7.03 3.64 -0.75
N GLY A 95 -6.97 4.94 -1.02
CA GLY A 95 -5.86 5.58 -1.74
C GLY A 95 -4.81 5.99 -0.71
N THR A 96 -3.63 5.40 -0.76
CA THR A 96 -2.57 5.69 0.20
C THR A 96 -2.17 7.15 0.18
N HIS A 97 -2.22 7.78 -0.98
CA HIS A 97 -2.04 9.21 -1.21
C HIS A 97 -2.60 9.61 -2.59
N GLY A 98 -2.52 10.89 -2.96
CA GLY A 98 -3.23 11.44 -4.13
C GLY A 98 -2.48 11.40 -5.47
N HIS A 99 -1.36 10.67 -5.63
CA HIS A 99 -0.70 10.57 -6.93
C HIS A 99 -1.52 9.71 -7.91
N SER A 100 -1.45 10.08 -9.19
CA SER A 100 -2.34 9.53 -10.22
C SER A 100 -2.15 8.04 -10.50
N ASP A 101 -0.99 7.50 -10.23
CA ASP A 101 -0.67 6.09 -10.38
C ASP A 101 -1.13 5.23 -9.19
N HIS A 102 -1.64 5.85 -8.13
CA HIS A 102 -2.29 5.19 -6.98
C HIS A 102 -3.81 5.31 -7.00
N VAL A 103 -4.34 6.45 -7.47
CA VAL A 103 -5.78 6.75 -7.37
C VAL A 103 -6.47 6.91 -8.73
N GLY A 104 -5.86 6.38 -9.79
CA GLY A 104 -6.31 6.58 -11.18
C GLY A 104 -7.68 5.99 -11.51
N ASN A 105 -8.19 5.05 -10.71
CA ASN A 105 -9.44 4.33 -11.01
C ASN A 105 -10.47 4.36 -9.87
N LEU A 106 -10.44 5.35 -8.98
CA LEU A 106 -11.43 5.50 -7.90
C LEU A 106 -12.86 5.53 -8.40
N ASN A 107 -13.09 6.08 -9.60
CA ASN A 107 -14.41 6.20 -10.24
C ASN A 107 -15.07 4.84 -10.55
N LEU A 108 -14.35 3.74 -10.50
CA LEU A 108 -14.91 2.39 -10.67
C LEU A 108 -15.71 1.92 -9.45
N PHE A 109 -15.51 2.54 -8.28
CA PHE A 109 -16.04 2.10 -7.00
C PHE A 109 -16.94 3.12 -6.31
N PRO A 110 -17.99 3.65 -6.99
CA PRO A 110 -18.79 4.78 -6.48
C PRO A 110 -19.59 4.44 -5.21
N SER A 111 -19.79 3.17 -4.91
CA SER A 111 -20.54 2.71 -3.73
C SER A 111 -19.66 2.31 -2.55
N ALA A 112 -18.34 2.34 -2.71
CA ALA A 112 -17.41 2.00 -1.63
C ALA A 112 -17.25 3.16 -0.65
N LEU A 113 -16.93 2.84 0.61
CA LEU A 113 -16.32 3.81 1.51
C LEU A 113 -14.95 4.16 0.96
N MET A 114 -14.68 5.41 0.65
CA MET A 114 -13.40 5.89 0.16
C MET A 114 -12.60 6.55 1.26
N ILE A 115 -11.32 6.16 1.37
CA ILE A 115 -10.33 6.79 2.23
C ILE A 115 -9.18 7.18 1.32
N VAL A 116 -8.99 8.47 1.05
CA VAL A 116 -7.90 8.97 0.20
C VAL A 116 -7.06 9.94 1.02
N GLY A 117 -5.86 9.51 1.39
CA GLY A 117 -5.10 10.21 2.40
C GLY A 117 -5.93 10.37 3.69
N HIS A 118 -6.15 11.61 4.15
CA HIS A 118 -6.94 11.87 5.36
C HIS A 118 -8.44 12.09 5.09
N ASP A 119 -8.88 12.07 3.85
CA ASP A 119 -10.29 12.23 3.50
C ASP A 119 -11.04 10.89 3.58
N VAL A 120 -12.16 10.87 4.30
CA VAL A 120 -13.04 9.71 4.40
C VAL A 120 -14.41 10.09 3.87
N SER A 121 -14.88 9.43 2.81
CA SER A 121 -16.16 9.77 2.17
C SER A 121 -16.95 8.54 1.73
N GLU A 122 -18.25 8.70 1.59
CA GLU A 122 -19.17 7.73 1.03
C GLU A 122 -20.12 8.47 0.09
N GLY A 123 -20.00 8.24 -1.21
CA GLY A 123 -20.62 9.09 -2.21
C GLY A 123 -20.13 10.54 -2.08
N ASP A 124 -21.05 11.48 -1.94
CA ASP A 124 -20.79 12.91 -1.79
C ASP A 124 -20.67 13.38 -0.32
N ARG A 125 -20.66 12.44 0.64
CA ARG A 125 -20.64 12.73 2.07
C ARG A 125 -19.28 12.46 2.69
N TYR A 126 -18.60 13.52 3.12
CA TYR A 126 -17.36 13.42 3.90
C TYR A 126 -17.66 13.14 5.37
N ARG A 127 -16.98 12.16 5.93
CA ARG A 127 -17.13 11.76 7.33
C ARG A 127 -16.04 12.40 8.20
N PRO A 128 -16.39 12.97 9.36
CA PRO A 128 -15.38 13.39 10.34
C PRO A 128 -14.51 12.20 10.74
N ASN A 129 -13.22 12.44 10.79
CA ASN A 129 -12.23 11.45 11.23
C ASN A 129 -11.07 12.17 11.93
N ARG A 130 -10.11 11.40 12.46
CA ARG A 130 -8.99 11.93 13.21
C ARG A 130 -7.62 11.53 12.64
N LEU A 131 -7.57 11.18 11.35
CA LEU A 131 -6.33 10.82 10.66
C LEU A 131 -5.32 11.97 10.70
N ALA A 132 -5.76 13.20 10.46
CA ALA A 132 -4.92 14.40 10.52
C ALA A 132 -4.35 14.68 11.93
N GLU A 133 -4.96 14.12 12.99
CA GLU A 133 -4.49 14.23 14.37
C GLU A 133 -3.55 13.07 14.75
N GLY A 134 -3.23 12.18 13.81
CA GLY A 134 -2.37 11.02 14.06
C GLY A 134 -3.10 9.77 14.55
N HIS A 135 -4.44 9.76 14.59
CA HIS A 135 -5.21 8.59 15.02
C HIS A 135 -5.60 7.71 13.84
N ALA A 136 -5.50 6.40 14.03
CA ALA A 136 -5.91 5.43 13.03
C ALA A 136 -7.43 5.46 12.77
N PHE A 137 -7.83 5.28 11.52
CA PHE A 137 -9.20 4.95 11.15
C PHE A 137 -9.39 3.43 11.18
N ILE A 138 -10.33 2.97 12.00
CA ILE A 138 -10.57 1.54 12.22
C ILE A 138 -11.66 1.07 11.28
N ILE A 139 -11.31 0.16 10.35
CA ILE A 139 -12.27 -0.53 9.48
C ILE A 139 -12.96 -1.63 10.29
N ASP A 140 -12.16 -2.45 10.99
CA ASP A 140 -12.59 -3.43 12.01
C ASP A 140 -11.42 -3.79 12.93
N GLU A 141 -11.57 -4.85 13.73
CA GLU A 141 -10.55 -5.29 14.71
C GLU A 141 -9.24 -5.79 14.07
N HIS A 142 -9.25 -6.15 12.77
CA HIS A 142 -8.11 -6.69 12.03
C HIS A 142 -7.50 -5.72 11.02
N VAL A 143 -8.30 -4.77 10.51
CA VAL A 143 -7.89 -3.83 9.46
C VAL A 143 -8.03 -2.40 9.92
N SER A 144 -6.95 -1.65 9.84
CA SER A 144 -6.91 -0.24 10.23
C SER A 144 -6.03 0.58 9.27
N VAL A 145 -6.41 1.84 9.07
CA VAL A 145 -5.70 2.82 8.24
C VAL A 145 -4.97 3.78 9.16
N HIS A 146 -3.66 3.89 9.00
CA HIS A 146 -2.78 4.69 9.85
C HIS A 146 -2.17 5.85 9.07
N PRO A 147 -2.15 7.08 9.63
CA PRO A 147 -1.35 8.15 9.05
C PRO A 147 0.12 7.75 8.99
N SER A 148 0.74 7.95 7.85
CA SER A 148 2.15 7.66 7.60
C SER A 148 2.80 8.76 6.75
N PRO A 149 2.71 10.04 7.18
CA PRO A 149 3.10 11.19 6.38
C PRO A 149 4.59 11.22 6.06
N GLY A 150 4.92 11.90 4.95
CA GLY A 150 6.29 12.24 4.60
C GLY A 150 6.54 12.24 3.11
N HIS A 151 6.09 11.25 2.36
CA HIS A 151 6.11 11.26 0.88
C HIS A 151 5.21 12.39 0.38
N THR A 152 3.97 12.42 0.87
CA THR A 152 3.12 13.63 0.87
C THR A 152 2.75 14.03 2.32
N GLY A 153 1.92 15.06 2.49
CA GLY A 153 1.49 15.49 3.83
C GLY A 153 0.38 14.64 4.45
N GLN A 154 -0.30 13.81 3.66
CA GLN A 154 -1.50 13.09 4.07
C GLN A 154 -1.44 11.59 3.74
N ASP A 155 -0.22 11.04 3.62
CA ASP A 155 -0.07 9.62 3.33
C ASP A 155 -0.67 8.76 4.43
N VAL A 156 -1.26 7.64 4.02
CA VAL A 156 -1.76 6.60 4.92
C VAL A 156 -1.24 5.23 4.52
N SER A 157 -1.14 4.34 5.50
CA SER A 157 -0.81 2.93 5.31
C SER A 157 -1.93 2.06 5.86
N VAL A 158 -2.15 0.89 5.28
CA VAL A 158 -3.17 -0.06 5.74
C VAL A 158 -2.50 -1.22 6.46
N GLN A 159 -2.85 -1.40 7.73
CA GLN A 159 -2.38 -2.51 8.55
C GLN A 159 -3.41 -3.63 8.57
N VAL A 160 -2.96 -4.86 8.31
CA VAL A 160 -3.76 -6.09 8.35
C VAL A 160 -3.14 -7.05 9.34
N ARG A 161 -3.92 -7.50 10.32
CA ARG A 161 -3.50 -8.46 11.35
C ARG A 161 -4.14 -9.84 11.11
N GLY A 162 -3.49 -10.88 11.60
CA GLY A 162 -4.03 -12.24 11.55
C GLY A 162 -3.72 -12.99 10.26
N THR A 163 -2.79 -12.51 9.43
CA THR A 163 -2.30 -13.30 8.31
C THR A 163 -1.31 -14.38 8.78
N SER A 164 -1.11 -15.43 7.96
CA SER A 164 -0.12 -16.48 8.22
C SER A 164 1.32 -15.94 8.27
N ALA A 165 1.56 -14.77 7.67
CA ALA A 165 2.86 -14.07 7.68
C ALA A 165 3.00 -13.09 8.86
N GLY A 166 1.99 -12.98 9.74
CA GLY A 166 1.90 -12.00 10.81
C GLY A 166 1.18 -10.72 10.38
N THR A 167 1.66 -9.57 10.81
CA THR A 167 1.11 -8.26 10.40
C THR A 167 1.63 -7.87 9.04
N VAL A 168 0.72 -7.62 8.09
CA VAL A 168 1.02 -7.06 6.76
C VAL A 168 0.69 -5.57 6.77
N LEU A 169 1.59 -4.74 6.28
CA LEU A 169 1.40 -3.30 6.09
C LEU A 169 1.47 -2.98 4.60
N ILE A 170 0.39 -2.45 4.03
CA ILE A 170 0.37 -1.88 2.70
C ILE A 170 0.74 -0.40 2.87
N ALA A 171 1.93 -0.04 2.43
CA ALA A 171 2.61 1.16 2.88
C ALA A 171 2.52 2.34 1.90
N GLY A 172 2.09 2.11 0.65
CA GLY A 172 2.22 3.13 -0.40
C GLY A 172 3.68 3.59 -0.52
N ASP A 173 3.87 4.83 -0.91
CA ASP A 173 5.20 5.41 -1.14
C ASP A 173 5.94 5.83 0.14
N LEU A 174 5.44 5.36 1.29
CA LEU A 174 6.27 5.34 2.50
C LEU A 174 7.55 4.53 2.25
N PHE A 175 7.43 3.47 1.43
CA PHE A 175 8.55 2.74 0.84
C PHE A 175 8.34 2.66 -0.67
N GLU A 176 9.29 3.19 -1.43
CA GLU A 176 9.28 3.06 -2.89
C GLU A 176 9.46 1.59 -3.31
N SER A 177 10.39 0.90 -2.67
CA SER A 177 10.66 -0.52 -2.90
C SER A 177 11.37 -1.17 -1.71
N SER A 178 11.61 -2.47 -1.78
CA SER A 178 12.42 -3.21 -0.80
C SER A 178 13.86 -2.71 -0.70
N SER A 179 14.38 -2.09 -1.76
CA SER A 179 15.78 -1.66 -1.90
C SER A 179 15.92 -0.16 -2.18
N ASP A 180 14.99 0.65 -1.71
CA ASP A 180 14.98 2.10 -1.97
C ASP A 180 16.07 2.89 -1.20
N ASP A 181 16.80 2.25 -0.27
CA ASP A 181 17.91 2.78 0.53
C ASP A 181 17.70 4.24 0.95
N ASN A 182 18.35 5.18 0.24
CA ASN A 182 18.20 6.62 0.44
C ASN A 182 17.52 7.33 -0.74
N THR A 183 17.20 6.64 -1.82
CA THR A 183 16.67 7.25 -3.05
C THR A 183 15.28 7.84 -2.85
N TRP A 184 14.47 7.24 -1.97
CA TRP A 184 13.16 7.74 -1.56
C TRP A 184 13.18 9.19 -1.02
N ARG A 185 14.33 9.65 -0.47
CA ARG A 185 14.47 11.01 0.07
C ARG A 185 14.31 12.09 -1.01
N ASN A 186 14.65 11.76 -2.25
CA ASN A 186 14.50 12.68 -3.38
C ASN A 186 13.06 12.80 -3.88
N LEU A 187 12.21 11.84 -3.51
CA LEU A 187 10.78 11.78 -3.86
C LEU A 187 9.88 12.22 -2.70
N SER A 188 10.47 12.49 -1.54
CA SER A 188 9.77 12.85 -0.31
C SER A 188 9.54 14.35 -0.18
N LEU A 189 8.31 14.74 0.14
CA LEU A 189 7.99 16.12 0.51
C LEU A 189 8.66 16.50 1.85
N ASN A 190 8.75 15.56 2.80
CA ASN A 190 9.39 15.77 4.11
C ASN A 190 10.16 14.52 4.56
N PRO A 191 11.43 14.37 4.14
CA PRO A 191 12.23 13.20 4.46
C PRO A 191 12.41 12.92 5.95
N ALA A 192 12.41 13.96 6.79
CA ALA A 192 12.57 13.78 8.24
C ALA A 192 11.31 13.14 8.87
N VAL A 193 10.13 13.57 8.45
CA VAL A 193 8.85 12.99 8.88
C VAL A 193 8.69 11.60 8.30
N GLN A 194 9.00 11.40 7.02
CA GLN A 194 8.91 10.10 6.38
C GLN A 194 9.83 9.06 7.05
N GLU A 195 11.04 9.45 7.46
CA GLU A 195 11.94 8.55 8.19
C GLU A 195 11.29 8.04 9.49
N VAL A 196 10.64 8.91 10.26
CA VAL A 196 9.91 8.51 11.48
C VAL A 196 8.78 7.53 11.15
N SER A 197 7.99 7.83 10.12
CA SER A 197 6.90 6.95 9.66
C SER A 197 7.44 5.59 9.19
N ARG A 198 8.59 5.56 8.48
CA ARG A 198 9.27 4.32 8.04
C ARG A 198 9.74 3.47 9.22
N GLN A 199 10.35 4.08 10.24
CA GLN A 199 10.78 3.36 11.45
C GLN A 199 9.60 2.76 12.21
N ASN A 200 8.50 3.49 12.34
CA ASN A 200 7.27 2.98 12.95
C ASN A 200 6.71 1.78 12.16
N ALA A 201 6.71 1.86 10.83
CA ALA A 201 6.26 0.78 9.95
C ALA A 201 7.13 -0.48 10.10
N LEU A 202 8.46 -0.35 10.11
CA LEU A 202 9.41 -1.46 10.31
C LEU A 202 9.24 -2.12 11.69
N GLN A 203 8.90 -1.32 12.70
CA GLN A 203 8.61 -1.84 14.04
C GLN A 203 7.28 -2.61 14.09
N ALA A 204 6.25 -2.16 13.37
CA ALA A 204 4.90 -2.70 13.48
C ALA A 204 4.65 -3.94 12.60
N ALA A 205 5.31 -4.04 11.43
CA ALA A 205 5.00 -5.02 10.41
C ALA A 205 5.97 -6.22 10.38
N ASN A 206 5.48 -7.35 9.89
CA ASN A 206 6.27 -8.53 9.50
C ASN A 206 6.51 -8.53 7.99
N ILE A 207 5.51 -8.09 7.22
CA ILE A 207 5.58 -7.90 5.77
C ILE A 207 5.20 -6.45 5.46
N ILE A 208 5.93 -5.82 4.55
CA ILE A 208 5.59 -4.51 3.99
C ILE A 208 5.40 -4.66 2.48
N ILE A 209 4.27 -4.13 1.98
CA ILE A 209 3.97 -4.00 0.57
C ILE A 209 4.23 -2.54 0.20
N PRO A 210 5.29 -2.26 -0.60
CA PRO A 210 5.68 -0.91 -0.98
C PRO A 210 4.82 -0.37 -2.12
N GLY A 211 4.91 0.93 -2.37
CA GLY A 211 4.21 1.59 -3.47
C GLY A 211 4.69 1.15 -4.85
N HIS A 212 5.98 0.83 -5.02
CA HIS A 212 6.58 0.57 -6.32
C HIS A 212 7.53 -0.64 -6.31
N GLY A 213 7.00 -1.83 -5.99
CA GLY A 213 7.85 -3.02 -6.02
C GLY A 213 7.25 -4.24 -5.35
N LEU A 214 8.05 -5.28 -5.29
CA LEU A 214 7.67 -6.51 -4.61
C LEU A 214 7.61 -6.31 -3.09
N PRO A 215 6.72 -7.04 -2.40
CA PRO A 215 6.68 -7.07 -0.94
C PRO A 215 8.03 -7.49 -0.35
N PHE A 216 8.26 -7.11 0.88
CA PHE A 216 9.45 -7.54 1.61
C PHE A 216 9.12 -7.93 3.06
N ARG A 217 9.91 -8.86 3.56
CA ARG A 217 9.87 -9.29 4.96
C ARG A 217 10.76 -8.37 5.79
N VAL A 218 10.25 -7.99 6.95
CA VAL A 218 11.02 -7.27 7.98
C VAL A 218 11.61 -8.30 8.95
N VAL A 219 12.92 -8.37 9.00
CA VAL A 219 13.67 -9.22 9.95
C VAL A 219 14.26 -8.31 11.02
N ARG A 220 14.01 -8.62 12.27
CA ARG A 220 14.57 -7.89 13.42
C ARG A 220 15.87 -8.59 13.86
N ASN A 221 16.95 -7.80 13.96
CA ASN A 221 18.27 -8.28 14.42
C ASN A 221 18.29 -8.45 15.94
#